data_24e5aa40cb9ee2d1b6aaad8d7bc845d3
#
_entry.id   24e5aa40cb9ee2d1b6aaad8d7bc845d3
#
_cell.length_a   1.000
_cell.length_b   1.000
_cell.length_c   1.000
_cell.angle_alpha   90.00
_cell.angle_beta   90.00
_cell.angle_gamma   90.00
#
_symmetry.space_group_name_H-M   'P 1'
#
loop_
_entity.id
_entity.type
_entity.pdbx_description
1 polymer ?
#
loop_
_entity_poly.entity_id
_entity_poly.type
_entity_poly.pdbx_seq_one_letter_code
_entity_poly.pdbx_strand_id
1 'polypeptide(L)'
;MIQLLARWLIPDRENVTSPAVRRAYGTLCGVVGIALNILLFAGKFFAGQLSGSIAVTADAFNNLSDAGSSAVTLLGFRLAGRKPDTDHPFGHGRIEYISGLVVAGLILLMGVELAKSSFDKILHPEEVAFSALALGILAASVCVKLYMWLYNRRIGRRIKSAAMEATAMDSLSDTAATAAVLLAMLIGKWSGLAVGGYVGLVVALFILFSAYKAAKETLSPLLGQAPDPELVQEIRDIVMAHDTVQGVHDLVVHDYGPGRCMISLHAEVPAHGDIMEMHDVIDNIEKELAEKLHCQAVIHMDPIVTDDASVGVLRRQIAEVVKQVDPRMTIHDFRMVQGTTHTNLIFDAVLPFSSGKTPEQAAEEIRRLVRQLNGTYFAVVTVEHSYTD
;
A
#
# COMPACT_ATOMS: atom_id res chain seq x y z
N MET A 1 18.67 11.45 16.22
CA MET A 1 17.93 12.74 16.28
C MET A 1 16.43 12.51 16.20
N ILE A 2 15.85 12.00 15.11
CA ILE A 2 14.39 11.87 14.91
C ILE A 2 13.69 11.06 16.00
N GLN A 3 14.26 9.95 16.48
CA GLN A 3 13.68 9.13 17.54
C GLN A 3 13.65 9.86 18.91
N LEU A 4 14.63 10.71 19.17
CA LEU A 4 14.64 11.56 20.37
C LEU A 4 13.54 12.62 20.27
N LEU A 5 13.40 13.28 19.14
CA LEU A 5 12.33 14.25 18.90
C LEU A 5 10.94 13.57 19.01
N ALA A 6 10.77 12.38 18.45
CA ALA A 6 9.54 11.62 18.58
C ALA A 6 9.20 11.26 20.03
N ARG A 7 10.22 11.00 20.88
CA ARG A 7 10.01 10.77 22.32
C ARG A 7 9.40 11.97 23.04
N TRP A 8 9.78 13.17 22.62
CA TRP A 8 9.38 14.40 23.29
C TRP A 8 8.08 14.99 22.72
N LEU A 9 7.84 14.78 21.40
CA LEU A 9 6.77 15.46 20.67
C LEU A 9 5.55 14.59 20.37
N ILE A 10 5.69 13.24 20.45
CA ILE A 10 4.60 12.33 20.10
C ILE A 10 4.18 11.53 21.33
N PRO A 11 3.06 11.91 21.97
CA PRO A 11 2.45 11.09 23.00
C PRO A 11 2.04 9.74 22.42
N ASP A 12 2.10 8.68 23.23
CA ASP A 12 1.67 7.32 22.87
C ASP A 12 2.28 6.80 21.55
N ARG A 13 3.54 7.17 21.28
CA ARG A 13 4.29 6.89 20.04
C ARG A 13 4.35 5.43 19.61
N GLU A 14 4.06 4.48 20.51
CA GLU A 14 4.07 3.04 20.23
C GLU A 14 2.77 2.61 19.52
N ASN A 15 1.68 3.33 19.71
CA ASN A 15 0.40 3.07 19.06
C ASN A 15 0.39 3.61 17.62
N VAL A 16 1.11 2.93 16.71
CA VAL A 16 1.27 3.35 15.32
C VAL A 16 0.02 3.11 14.45
N THR A 17 -0.97 2.38 14.97
CA THR A 17 -2.26 2.17 14.31
C THR A 17 -3.15 3.41 14.44
N SER A 18 -2.94 4.22 15.49
CA SER A 18 -3.67 5.47 15.70
C SER A 18 -3.41 6.48 14.57
N PRO A 19 -4.45 6.99 13.89
CA PRO A 19 -4.30 8.02 12.86
C PRO A 19 -3.62 9.30 13.37
N ALA A 20 -3.80 9.64 14.65
CA ALA A 20 -3.18 10.80 15.29
C ALA A 20 -1.66 10.63 15.42
N VAL A 21 -1.20 9.46 15.85
CA VAL A 21 0.22 9.13 16.00
C VAL A 21 0.90 9.06 14.62
N ARG A 22 0.24 8.42 13.64
CA ARG A 22 0.73 8.37 12.25
C ARG A 22 0.94 9.78 11.67
N ARG A 23 -0.07 10.65 11.80
CA ARG A 23 0.02 12.06 11.36
C ARG A 23 1.13 12.82 12.08
N ALA A 24 1.31 12.61 13.38
CA ALA A 24 2.37 13.25 14.16
C ALA A 24 3.77 12.85 13.64
N TYR A 25 3.99 11.56 13.34
CA TYR A 25 5.23 11.07 12.72
C TYR A 25 5.46 11.69 11.33
N GLY A 26 4.45 11.69 10.45
CA GLY A 26 4.56 12.29 9.12
C GLY A 26 4.86 13.78 9.17
N THR A 27 4.18 14.52 10.07
CA THR A 27 4.44 15.95 10.30
C THR A 27 5.86 16.20 10.81
N LEU A 28 6.31 15.43 11.80
CA LEU A 28 7.67 15.56 12.37
C LEU A 28 8.74 15.30 11.29
N CYS A 29 8.60 14.21 10.53
CA CYS A 29 9.54 13.86 9.47
C CYS A 29 9.56 14.90 8.34
N GLY A 30 8.41 15.43 7.94
CA GLY A 30 8.30 16.48 6.94
C GLY A 30 8.98 17.78 7.39
N VAL A 31 8.73 18.23 8.64
CA VAL A 31 9.38 19.45 9.19
C VAL A 31 10.89 19.27 9.28
N VAL A 32 11.37 18.12 9.76
CA VAL A 32 12.81 17.82 9.83
C VAL A 32 13.41 17.73 8.44
N GLY A 33 12.69 17.14 7.46
CA GLY A 33 13.12 17.06 6.06
C GLY A 33 13.30 18.46 5.44
N ILE A 34 12.32 19.34 5.60
CA ILE A 34 12.41 20.75 5.15
C ILE A 34 13.62 21.44 5.79
N ALA A 35 13.77 21.33 7.12
CA ALA A 35 14.84 21.98 7.84
C ALA A 35 16.23 21.50 7.36
N LEU A 36 16.42 20.18 7.18
CA LEU A 36 17.68 19.61 6.69
C LEU A 36 17.98 20.04 5.25
N ASN A 37 16.98 20.04 4.36
CA ASN A 37 17.16 20.46 2.97
C ASN A 37 17.48 21.96 2.86
N ILE A 38 16.84 22.83 3.67
CA ILE A 38 17.18 24.26 3.76
C ILE A 38 18.60 24.45 4.30
N LEU A 39 19.01 23.67 5.30
CA LEU A 39 20.38 23.73 5.82
C LEU A 39 21.41 23.33 4.76
N LEU A 40 21.13 22.25 4.00
CA LEU A 40 21.98 21.83 2.89
C LEU A 40 22.02 22.89 1.78
N PHE A 41 20.88 23.49 1.42
CA PHE A 41 20.81 24.59 0.48
C PHE A 41 21.70 25.74 0.93
N ALA A 42 21.51 26.23 2.14
CA ALA A 42 22.30 27.35 2.66
C ALA A 42 23.82 27.05 2.67
N GLY A 43 24.21 25.88 3.20
CA GLY A 43 25.59 25.45 3.25
C GLY A 43 26.25 25.38 1.86
N LYS A 44 25.59 24.73 0.91
CA LYS A 44 26.07 24.61 -0.48
C LYS A 44 26.09 25.95 -1.20
N PHE A 45 25.05 26.79 -1.03
CA PHE A 45 24.95 28.11 -1.66
C PHE A 45 26.10 29.03 -1.23
N PHE A 46 26.32 29.16 0.07
CA PHE A 46 27.43 30.00 0.57
C PHE A 46 28.80 29.42 0.14
N ALA A 47 28.97 28.11 0.18
CA ALA A 47 30.21 27.49 -0.28
C ALA A 47 30.43 27.65 -1.79
N GLY A 48 29.38 27.58 -2.61
CA GLY A 48 29.44 27.84 -4.04
C GLY A 48 29.82 29.29 -4.34
N GLN A 49 29.25 30.27 -3.63
CA GLN A 49 29.62 31.66 -3.76
C GLN A 49 31.07 31.93 -3.35
N LEU A 50 31.52 31.40 -2.22
CA LEU A 50 32.90 31.56 -1.74
C LEU A 50 33.95 30.92 -2.66
N SER A 51 33.61 29.79 -3.27
CA SER A 51 34.50 29.04 -4.18
C SER A 51 34.40 29.49 -5.65
N GLY A 52 33.42 30.32 -5.99
CA GLY A 52 33.12 30.68 -7.39
C GLY A 52 32.59 29.51 -8.23
N SER A 53 32.15 28.40 -7.58
CA SER A 53 31.71 27.20 -8.26
C SER A 53 30.22 27.25 -8.61
N ILE A 54 29.94 27.48 -9.90
CA ILE A 54 28.57 27.45 -10.44
C ILE A 54 27.91 26.07 -10.21
N ALA A 55 28.69 24.99 -10.32
CA ALA A 55 28.18 23.62 -10.13
C ALA A 55 27.68 23.40 -8.68
N VAL A 56 28.43 23.86 -7.66
CA VAL A 56 28.02 23.73 -6.25
C VAL A 56 26.80 24.62 -5.96
N THR A 57 26.75 25.81 -6.57
CA THR A 57 25.58 26.71 -6.44
C THR A 57 24.34 26.11 -7.09
N ALA A 58 24.46 25.48 -8.27
CA ALA A 58 23.37 24.81 -8.94
C ALA A 58 22.84 23.60 -8.09
N ASP A 59 23.76 22.81 -7.53
CA ASP A 59 23.41 21.69 -6.65
C ASP A 59 22.73 22.15 -5.33
N ALA A 60 23.01 23.38 -4.88
CA ALA A 60 22.26 23.97 -3.76
C ALA A 60 20.78 24.14 -4.10
N PHE A 61 20.43 24.61 -5.30
CA PHE A 61 19.02 24.78 -5.71
C PHE A 61 18.27 23.43 -5.81
N ASN A 62 18.96 22.32 -6.10
CA ASN A 62 18.36 21.00 -6.01
C ASN A 62 17.84 20.72 -4.59
N ASN A 63 18.62 21.03 -3.54
CA ASN A 63 18.14 20.85 -2.16
C ASN A 63 16.95 21.76 -1.81
N LEU A 64 16.80 22.91 -2.46
CA LEU A 64 15.61 23.74 -2.29
C LEU A 64 14.38 23.09 -2.93
N SER A 65 14.53 22.45 -4.08
CA SER A 65 13.48 21.61 -4.71
C SER A 65 13.09 20.43 -3.82
N ASP A 66 14.06 19.76 -3.17
CA ASP A 66 13.84 18.65 -2.25
C ASP A 66 13.11 19.10 -0.96
N ALA A 67 13.33 20.35 -0.53
CA ALA A 67 12.50 20.94 0.52
C ALA A 67 11.03 21.07 0.07
N GLY A 68 10.78 21.32 -1.22
CA GLY A 68 9.45 21.30 -1.83
C GLY A 68 8.80 19.91 -1.76
N SER A 69 9.51 18.83 -2.12
CA SER A 69 9.03 17.44 -1.98
C SER A 69 8.66 17.11 -0.53
N SER A 70 9.51 17.51 0.43
CA SER A 70 9.24 17.36 1.86
C SER A 70 8.01 18.16 2.31
N ALA A 71 7.78 19.35 1.72
CA ALA A 71 6.60 20.17 2.00
C ALA A 71 5.31 19.51 1.44
N VAL A 72 5.36 18.90 0.27
CA VAL A 72 4.24 18.12 -0.30
C VAL A 72 3.84 17.00 0.65
N THR A 73 4.81 16.23 1.16
CA THR A 73 4.56 15.16 2.13
C THR A 73 3.96 15.70 3.43
N LEU A 74 4.50 16.77 3.98
CA LEU A 74 3.97 17.43 5.17
C LEU A 74 2.52 17.90 5.00
N LEU A 75 2.22 18.56 3.87
CA LEU A 75 0.87 19.00 3.53
C LEU A 75 -0.07 17.80 3.34
N GLY A 76 0.41 16.74 2.69
CA GLY A 76 -0.34 15.49 2.52
C GLY A 76 -0.80 14.93 3.86
N PHE A 77 0.08 14.78 4.83
CA PHE A 77 -0.29 14.30 6.17
C PHE A 77 -1.25 15.25 6.92
N ARG A 78 -1.06 16.56 6.79
CA ARG A 78 -1.97 17.54 7.41
C ARG A 78 -3.37 17.49 6.80
N LEU A 79 -3.46 17.44 5.48
CA LEU A 79 -4.73 17.42 4.76
C LEU A 79 -5.44 16.07 4.92
N ALA A 80 -4.71 14.95 4.86
CA ALA A 80 -5.27 13.62 5.12
C ALA A 80 -5.90 13.50 6.51
N GLY A 81 -5.37 14.25 7.49
CA GLY A 81 -5.91 14.29 8.85
C GLY A 81 -7.16 15.16 9.04
N ARG A 82 -7.69 15.82 8.02
CA ARG A 82 -8.95 16.58 8.12
C ARG A 82 -10.13 15.67 8.40
N LYS A 83 -11.07 16.18 9.18
CA LYS A 83 -12.33 15.46 9.44
C LYS A 83 -13.16 15.37 8.16
N PRO A 84 -14.08 14.40 8.06
CA PRO A 84 -15.10 14.38 7.02
C PRO A 84 -15.86 15.71 6.95
N ASP A 85 -16.20 16.13 5.74
CA ASP A 85 -17.03 17.29 5.44
C ASP A 85 -18.13 16.93 4.42
N THR A 86 -18.91 17.91 3.98
CA THR A 86 -20.00 17.70 3.04
C THR A 86 -19.55 17.21 1.67
N ASP A 87 -18.36 17.62 1.23
CA ASP A 87 -17.80 17.25 -0.07
C ASP A 87 -17.07 15.91 -0.02
N HIS A 88 -16.52 15.56 1.15
CA HIS A 88 -15.75 14.32 1.38
C HIS A 88 -16.25 13.61 2.66
N PRO A 89 -17.45 12.98 2.62
CA PRO A 89 -18.07 12.35 3.79
C PRO A 89 -17.25 11.18 4.35
N PHE A 90 -16.44 10.50 3.53
CA PHE A 90 -15.50 9.46 3.97
C PHE A 90 -14.15 10.01 4.43
N GLY A 91 -13.98 11.33 4.44
CA GLY A 91 -12.76 12.04 4.87
C GLY A 91 -11.70 12.15 3.78
N HIS A 92 -10.54 12.67 4.19
CA HIS A 92 -9.48 13.11 3.28
C HIS A 92 -8.25 12.18 3.30
N GLY A 93 -8.35 10.96 3.85
CA GLY A 93 -7.20 10.05 4.06
C GLY A 93 -6.42 9.73 2.79
N ARG A 94 -7.09 9.61 1.64
CA ARG A 94 -6.46 9.34 0.34
C ARG A 94 -5.51 10.44 -0.15
N ILE A 95 -5.56 11.65 0.43
CA ILE A 95 -4.59 12.72 0.11
C ILE A 95 -3.15 12.29 0.46
N GLU A 96 -2.95 11.38 1.44
CA GLU A 96 -1.65 10.81 1.72
C GLU A 96 -1.08 10.07 0.51
N TYR A 97 -1.89 9.24 -0.15
CA TYR A 97 -1.48 8.52 -1.38
C TYR A 97 -1.22 9.49 -2.54
N ILE A 98 -2.07 10.50 -2.72
CA ILE A 98 -1.89 11.54 -3.74
C ILE A 98 -0.57 12.29 -3.53
N SER A 99 -0.24 12.65 -2.28
CA SER A 99 1.03 13.32 -1.99
C SER A 99 2.24 12.45 -2.29
N GLY A 100 2.17 11.15 -1.99
CA GLY A 100 3.19 10.17 -2.38
C GLY A 100 3.35 10.05 -3.89
N LEU A 101 2.24 10.06 -4.63
CA LEU A 101 2.25 10.01 -6.10
C LEU A 101 2.89 11.27 -6.70
N VAL A 102 2.61 12.46 -6.13
CA VAL A 102 3.25 13.72 -6.55
C VAL A 102 4.76 13.66 -6.34
N VAL A 103 5.22 13.17 -5.17
CA VAL A 103 6.65 13.00 -4.90
C VAL A 103 7.28 12.00 -5.88
N ALA A 104 6.65 10.86 -6.13
CA ALA A 104 7.14 9.89 -7.10
C ALA A 104 7.23 10.48 -8.53
N GLY A 105 6.27 11.35 -8.91
CA GLY A 105 6.31 12.11 -10.17
C GLY A 105 7.50 13.06 -10.26
N LEU A 106 7.81 13.76 -9.18
CA LEU A 106 8.99 14.64 -9.10
C LEU A 106 10.29 13.84 -9.26
N ILE A 107 10.40 12.67 -8.58
CA ILE A 107 11.57 11.77 -8.73
C ILE A 107 11.70 11.27 -10.18
N LEU A 108 10.59 10.98 -10.84
CA LEU A 108 10.57 10.54 -12.24
C LEU A 108 11.14 11.66 -13.15
N LEU A 109 10.70 12.90 -12.96
CA LEU A 109 11.20 14.05 -13.70
C LEU A 109 12.70 14.24 -13.50
N MET A 110 13.19 14.17 -12.26
CA MET A 110 14.62 14.24 -11.93
C MET A 110 15.41 13.11 -12.59
N GLY A 111 14.87 11.87 -12.60
CA GLY A 111 15.50 10.73 -13.28
C GLY A 111 15.65 10.95 -14.78
N VAL A 112 14.62 11.49 -15.43
CA VAL A 112 14.66 11.83 -16.87
C VAL A 112 15.68 12.94 -17.15
N GLU A 113 15.74 13.97 -16.32
CA GLU A 113 16.70 15.08 -16.47
C GLU A 113 18.14 14.59 -16.28
N LEU A 114 18.39 13.77 -15.27
CA LEU A 114 19.69 13.14 -15.05
C LEU A 114 20.08 12.23 -16.22
N ALA A 115 19.14 11.46 -16.79
CA ALA A 115 19.42 10.62 -17.96
C ALA A 115 19.83 11.46 -19.18
N LYS A 116 19.10 12.56 -19.46
CA LYS A 116 19.43 13.49 -20.55
C LYS A 116 20.79 14.13 -20.35
N SER A 117 21.05 14.70 -19.17
CA SER A 117 22.34 15.33 -18.84
C SER A 117 23.50 14.32 -18.91
N SER A 118 23.29 13.08 -18.44
CA SER A 118 24.29 12.03 -18.50
C SER A 118 24.58 11.60 -19.93
N PHE A 119 23.56 11.48 -20.77
CA PHE A 119 23.71 11.16 -22.18
C PHE A 119 24.48 12.26 -22.94
N ASP A 120 24.18 13.53 -22.66
CA ASP A 120 24.90 14.65 -23.23
C ASP A 120 26.39 14.65 -22.85
N LYS A 121 26.71 14.34 -21.59
CA LYS A 121 28.10 14.17 -21.10
C LYS A 121 28.83 12.97 -21.70
N ILE A 122 28.11 11.96 -22.21
CA ILE A 122 28.73 10.87 -22.97
C ILE A 122 29.12 11.35 -24.37
N LEU A 123 28.27 12.15 -25.03
CA LEU A 123 28.53 12.71 -26.36
C LEU A 123 29.55 13.85 -26.34
N HIS A 124 29.51 14.68 -25.30
CA HIS A 124 30.39 15.83 -25.09
C HIS A 124 31.11 15.69 -23.73
N PRO A 125 32.18 14.90 -23.64
CA PRO A 125 32.85 14.67 -22.39
C PRO A 125 33.46 15.98 -21.82
N GLU A 126 33.04 16.33 -20.61
CA GLU A 126 33.60 17.47 -19.86
C GLU A 126 34.49 16.96 -18.74
N GLU A 127 35.65 17.57 -18.56
CA GLU A 127 36.51 17.31 -17.42
C GLU A 127 35.90 17.89 -16.15
N VAL A 128 35.60 17.06 -15.15
CA VAL A 128 35.11 17.52 -13.85
C VAL A 128 36.27 18.09 -13.05
N ALA A 129 36.27 19.44 -12.87
CA ALA A 129 37.30 20.11 -12.09
C ALA A 129 37.32 19.60 -10.64
N PHE A 130 38.46 19.04 -10.20
CA PHE A 130 38.64 18.56 -8.84
C PHE A 130 38.80 19.74 -7.87
N SER A 131 37.88 19.83 -6.87
CA SER A 131 37.99 20.78 -5.74
C SER A 131 37.83 19.98 -4.43
N ALA A 132 38.82 20.08 -3.53
CA ALA A 132 38.76 19.45 -2.22
C ALA A 132 37.61 20.00 -1.36
N LEU A 133 37.28 21.29 -1.50
CA LEU A 133 36.13 21.88 -0.83
C LEU A 133 34.81 21.30 -1.35
N ALA A 134 34.65 21.21 -2.69
CA ALA A 134 33.47 20.63 -3.30
C ALA A 134 33.30 19.13 -2.86
N LEU A 135 34.39 18.37 -2.84
CA LEU A 135 34.40 16.98 -2.38
C LEU A 135 33.87 16.85 -0.92
N GLY A 136 34.37 17.70 -0.01
CA GLY A 136 33.93 17.71 1.38
C GLY A 136 32.44 18.05 1.55
N ILE A 137 31.95 19.04 0.79
CA ILE A 137 30.54 19.47 0.83
C ILE A 137 29.62 18.37 0.26
N LEU A 138 29.99 17.77 -0.87
CA LEU A 138 29.23 16.69 -1.47
C LEU A 138 29.21 15.46 -0.55
N ALA A 139 30.34 15.11 0.08
CA ALA A 139 30.38 14.00 1.06
C ALA A 139 29.50 14.25 2.27
N ALA A 140 29.50 15.48 2.83
CA ALA A 140 28.61 15.87 3.91
C ALA A 140 27.12 15.80 3.48
N SER A 141 26.82 16.24 2.26
CA SER A 141 25.47 16.14 1.69
C SER A 141 24.99 14.69 1.57
N VAL A 142 25.84 13.78 1.07
CA VAL A 142 25.54 12.35 1.01
C VAL A 142 25.23 11.80 2.39
N CYS A 143 26.00 12.14 3.42
CA CYS A 143 25.74 11.67 4.80
C CYS A 143 24.37 12.15 5.32
N VAL A 144 24.03 13.44 5.10
CA VAL A 144 22.73 13.98 5.53
C VAL A 144 21.57 13.33 4.77
N LYS A 145 21.67 13.21 3.45
CA LYS A 145 20.63 12.59 2.60
C LYS A 145 20.45 11.10 2.92
N LEU A 146 21.56 10.38 3.18
CA LEU A 146 21.50 8.99 3.62
C LEU A 146 20.80 8.85 4.98
N TYR A 147 21.07 9.78 5.92
CA TYR A 147 20.34 9.84 7.18
C TYR A 147 18.84 10.12 6.97
N MET A 148 18.47 11.02 6.03
CA MET A 148 17.09 11.31 5.68
C MET A 148 16.40 10.08 5.10
N TRP A 149 17.04 9.36 4.18
CA TRP A 149 16.55 8.09 3.66
C TRP A 149 16.31 7.07 4.77
N LEU A 150 17.26 6.87 5.67
CA LEU A 150 17.18 5.87 6.75
C LEU A 150 16.00 6.14 7.69
N TYR A 151 15.82 7.39 8.14
CA TYR A 151 14.72 7.67 9.06
C TYR A 151 13.36 7.65 8.36
N ASN A 152 13.24 8.20 7.17
CA ASN A 152 11.99 8.19 6.39
C ASN A 152 11.56 6.75 6.07
N ARG A 153 12.48 5.91 5.60
CA ARG A 153 12.21 4.50 5.31
C ARG A 153 11.80 3.73 6.58
N ARG A 154 12.53 3.94 7.69
CA ARG A 154 12.22 3.23 8.95
C ARG A 154 10.87 3.62 9.51
N ILE A 155 10.57 4.91 9.54
CA ILE A 155 9.30 5.42 10.07
C ILE A 155 8.17 5.13 9.07
N GLY A 156 8.36 5.34 7.76
CA GLY A 156 7.40 5.05 6.71
C GLY A 156 6.89 3.61 6.78
N ARG A 157 7.81 2.65 6.91
CA ARG A 157 7.44 1.23 7.09
C ARG A 157 6.70 0.98 8.40
N ARG A 158 7.13 1.62 9.49
CA ARG A 158 6.50 1.43 10.81
C ARG A 158 5.04 1.93 10.82
N ILE A 159 4.75 3.04 10.13
CA ILE A 159 3.41 3.62 10.04
C ILE A 159 2.66 3.21 8.75
N LYS A 160 3.22 2.29 7.95
CA LYS A 160 2.67 1.82 6.66
C LYS A 160 2.29 3.01 5.75
N SER A 161 3.20 3.99 5.53
CA SER A 161 2.95 5.21 4.75
C SER A 161 3.70 5.20 3.41
N ALA A 162 2.96 5.05 2.31
CA ALA A 162 3.50 5.11 0.95
C ALA A 162 4.10 6.50 0.63
N ALA A 163 3.53 7.59 1.15
CA ALA A 163 4.07 8.93 0.97
C ALA A 163 5.45 9.10 1.62
N MET A 164 5.65 8.55 2.83
CA MET A 164 6.98 8.58 3.46
C MET A 164 7.98 7.66 2.78
N GLU A 165 7.55 6.54 2.24
CA GLU A 165 8.42 5.66 1.45
C GLU A 165 8.85 6.34 0.14
N ALA A 166 7.93 7.05 -0.53
CA ALA A 166 8.28 7.89 -1.70
C ALA A 166 9.31 8.98 -1.33
N THR A 167 9.14 9.70 -0.21
CA THR A 167 10.11 10.69 0.27
C THR A 167 11.46 10.04 0.66
N ALA A 168 11.45 8.81 1.16
CA ALA A 168 12.69 8.06 1.40
C ALA A 168 13.39 7.75 0.07
N MET A 169 12.65 7.35 -0.97
CA MET A 169 13.22 7.10 -2.29
C MET A 169 13.78 8.35 -2.94
N ASP A 170 13.15 9.52 -2.77
CA ASP A 170 13.65 10.83 -3.15
C ASP A 170 15.06 11.06 -2.56
N SER A 171 15.19 10.97 -1.24
CA SER A 171 16.47 11.13 -0.53
C SER A 171 17.54 10.09 -0.95
N LEU A 172 17.14 8.86 -1.30
CA LEU A 172 18.05 7.85 -1.82
C LEU A 172 18.51 8.16 -3.23
N SER A 173 17.62 8.65 -4.08
CA SER A 173 17.92 9.08 -5.45
C SER A 173 18.96 10.19 -5.46
N ASP A 174 18.79 11.20 -4.59
CA ASP A 174 19.75 12.29 -4.40
C ASP A 174 21.11 11.78 -3.89
N THR A 175 21.08 10.83 -2.94
CA THR A 175 22.29 10.20 -2.42
C THR A 175 23.03 9.48 -3.55
N ALA A 176 22.32 8.71 -4.39
CA ALA A 176 22.91 8.00 -5.51
C ALA A 176 23.47 8.94 -6.58
N ALA A 177 22.72 9.98 -6.94
CA ALA A 177 23.18 10.99 -7.91
C ALA A 177 24.43 11.72 -7.42
N THR A 178 24.45 12.18 -6.16
CA THR A 178 25.60 12.89 -5.57
C THR A 178 26.81 11.93 -5.42
N ALA A 179 26.58 10.66 -5.02
CA ALA A 179 27.65 9.65 -4.94
C ALA A 179 28.25 9.35 -6.32
N ALA A 180 27.44 9.31 -7.38
CA ALA A 180 27.89 9.15 -8.75
C ALA A 180 28.84 10.28 -9.18
N VAL A 181 28.47 11.54 -8.86
CA VAL A 181 29.34 12.70 -9.12
C VAL A 181 30.66 12.57 -8.36
N LEU A 182 30.62 12.21 -7.07
CA LEU A 182 31.82 12.00 -6.26
C LEU A 182 32.74 10.91 -6.86
N LEU A 183 32.16 9.77 -7.24
CA LEU A 183 32.91 8.68 -7.87
C LEU A 183 33.52 9.12 -9.20
N ALA A 184 32.77 9.82 -10.04
CA ALA A 184 33.26 10.35 -11.31
C ALA A 184 34.43 11.33 -11.11
N MET A 185 34.35 12.22 -10.10
CA MET A 185 35.44 13.14 -9.74
C MET A 185 36.71 12.40 -9.29
N LEU A 186 36.54 11.34 -8.46
CA LEU A 186 37.68 10.55 -7.97
C LEU A 186 38.33 9.72 -9.09
N ILE A 187 37.54 9.06 -9.94
CA ILE A 187 38.03 8.27 -11.08
C ILE A 187 38.70 9.22 -12.07
N GLY A 188 38.09 10.34 -12.42
CA GLY A 188 38.65 11.33 -13.33
C GLY A 188 40.01 11.84 -12.87
N LYS A 189 40.16 12.13 -11.55
CA LYS A 189 41.44 12.55 -10.97
C LYS A 189 42.56 11.50 -11.08
N TRP A 190 42.22 10.19 -10.94
CA TRP A 190 43.23 9.12 -10.89
C TRP A 190 43.50 8.53 -12.26
N SER A 191 42.50 8.43 -13.14
CA SER A 191 42.62 7.75 -14.44
C SER A 191 42.65 8.72 -15.65
N GLY A 192 42.26 9.98 -15.47
CA GLY A 192 42.03 10.92 -16.57
C GLY A 192 40.83 10.59 -17.46
N LEU A 193 40.00 9.62 -17.08
CA LEU A 193 38.86 9.19 -17.87
C LEU A 193 37.58 9.99 -17.50
N ALA A 194 36.86 10.50 -18.50
CA ALA A 194 35.58 11.18 -18.34
C ALA A 194 34.42 10.16 -18.18
N VAL A 195 34.38 9.46 -17.04
CA VAL A 195 33.38 8.40 -16.78
C VAL A 195 32.03 8.92 -16.27
N GLY A 196 31.92 10.23 -16.00
CA GLY A 196 30.76 10.85 -15.33
C GLY A 196 29.43 10.59 -16.04
N GLY A 197 29.41 10.65 -17.39
CA GLY A 197 28.20 10.40 -18.17
C GLY A 197 27.71 8.95 -18.03
N TYR A 198 28.60 7.97 -18.07
CA TYR A 198 28.23 6.54 -17.95
C TYR A 198 27.70 6.20 -16.56
N VAL A 199 28.37 6.66 -15.51
CA VAL A 199 27.94 6.44 -14.12
C VAL A 199 26.62 7.16 -13.88
N GLY A 200 26.47 8.39 -14.36
CA GLY A 200 25.21 9.15 -14.26
C GLY A 200 24.05 8.45 -14.96
N LEU A 201 24.26 7.85 -16.12
CA LEU A 201 23.21 7.12 -16.85
C LEU A 201 22.74 5.87 -16.07
N VAL A 202 23.65 5.10 -15.48
CA VAL A 202 23.31 3.93 -14.66
C VAL A 202 22.47 4.37 -13.45
N VAL A 203 22.84 5.47 -12.78
CA VAL A 203 22.08 6.02 -11.65
C VAL A 203 20.73 6.55 -12.10
N ALA A 204 20.65 7.22 -13.24
CA ALA A 204 19.38 7.68 -13.80
C ALA A 204 18.38 6.54 -14.04
N LEU A 205 18.84 5.41 -14.60
CA LEU A 205 18.03 4.22 -14.79
C LEU A 205 17.55 3.63 -13.44
N PHE A 206 18.41 3.60 -12.44
CA PHE A 206 18.03 3.19 -11.08
C PHE A 206 16.95 4.12 -10.49
N ILE A 207 17.09 5.44 -10.63
CA ILE A 207 16.13 6.44 -10.15
C ILE A 207 14.78 6.27 -10.86
N LEU A 208 14.77 6.12 -12.19
CA LEU A 208 13.56 5.90 -12.98
C LEU A 208 12.80 4.64 -12.55
N PHE A 209 13.52 3.53 -12.35
CA PHE A 209 12.93 2.29 -11.87
C PHE A 209 12.33 2.45 -10.46
N SER A 210 13.05 3.12 -9.57
CA SER A 210 12.61 3.39 -8.20
C SER A 210 11.38 4.30 -8.15
N ALA A 211 11.35 5.36 -8.99
CA ALA A 211 10.22 6.26 -9.12
C ALA A 211 8.97 5.56 -9.66
N TYR A 212 9.14 4.69 -10.68
CA TYR A 212 8.05 3.86 -11.20
C TYR A 212 7.46 2.97 -10.11
N LYS A 213 8.32 2.30 -9.32
CA LYS A 213 7.88 1.45 -8.21
C LYS A 213 7.11 2.24 -7.15
N ALA A 214 7.64 3.40 -6.73
CA ALA A 214 6.99 4.27 -5.77
C ALA A 214 5.63 4.79 -6.29
N ALA A 215 5.55 5.19 -7.57
CA ALA A 215 4.31 5.59 -8.20
C ALA A 215 3.27 4.46 -8.22
N LYS A 216 3.68 3.23 -8.55
CA LYS A 216 2.81 2.04 -8.52
C LYS A 216 2.29 1.76 -7.11
N GLU A 217 3.13 1.82 -6.09
CA GLU A 217 2.77 1.56 -4.69
C GLU A 217 1.79 2.62 -4.13
N THR A 218 1.90 3.87 -4.59
CA THR A 218 0.98 4.94 -4.17
C THR A 218 -0.32 4.96 -4.98
N LEU A 219 -0.29 4.51 -6.23
CA LEU A 219 -1.46 4.45 -7.10
C LEU A 219 -2.35 3.23 -6.80
N SER A 220 -1.76 2.09 -6.42
CA SER A 220 -2.47 0.83 -6.19
C SER A 220 -3.62 0.96 -5.18
N PRO A 221 -3.46 1.59 -3.99
CA PRO A 221 -4.55 1.80 -3.05
C PRO A 221 -5.67 2.71 -3.60
N LEU A 222 -5.34 3.67 -4.47
CA LEU A 222 -6.34 4.54 -5.11
C LEU A 222 -7.22 3.79 -6.11
N LEU A 223 -6.68 2.75 -6.75
CA LEU A 223 -7.37 1.89 -7.71
C LEU A 223 -8.16 0.74 -7.07
N GLY A 224 -8.10 0.59 -5.74
CA GLY A 224 -8.75 -0.50 -5.03
C GLY A 224 -7.85 -1.73 -4.92
N GLN A 225 -6.73 -1.58 -4.26
CA GLN A 225 -5.82 -2.67 -3.94
C GLN A 225 -6.50 -3.71 -3.05
N ALA A 226 -6.20 -5.00 -3.27
CA ALA A 226 -6.60 -6.06 -2.35
C ALA A 226 -6.12 -5.76 -0.91
N PRO A 227 -6.94 -6.04 0.11
CA PRO A 227 -6.56 -5.80 1.49
C PRO A 227 -5.36 -6.67 1.92
N ASP A 228 -4.69 -6.22 2.99
CA ASP A 228 -3.60 -6.98 3.61
C ASP A 228 -4.14 -8.34 4.12
N PRO A 229 -3.55 -9.47 3.76
CA PRO A 229 -4.00 -10.79 4.22
C PRO A 229 -4.05 -10.91 5.76
N GLU A 230 -3.17 -10.22 6.48
CA GLU A 230 -3.19 -10.17 7.95
C GLU A 230 -4.48 -9.51 8.45
N LEU A 231 -4.91 -8.41 7.82
CA LEU A 231 -6.17 -7.73 8.15
C LEU A 231 -7.39 -8.62 7.86
N VAL A 232 -7.39 -9.30 6.73
CA VAL A 232 -8.47 -10.24 6.35
C VAL A 232 -8.61 -11.35 7.40
N GLN A 233 -7.48 -11.93 7.82
CA GLN A 233 -7.49 -12.97 8.84
C GLN A 233 -7.96 -12.44 10.19
N GLU A 234 -7.52 -11.24 10.61
CA GLU A 234 -7.93 -10.61 11.87
C GLU A 234 -9.45 -10.32 11.89
N ILE A 235 -10.01 -9.85 10.78
CA ILE A 235 -11.46 -9.67 10.64
C ILE A 235 -12.19 -11.00 10.81
N ARG A 236 -11.74 -12.05 10.10
CA ARG A 236 -12.35 -13.38 10.21
C ARG A 236 -12.26 -13.95 11.64
N ASP A 237 -11.12 -13.80 12.29
CA ASP A 237 -10.92 -14.30 13.65
C ASP A 237 -11.85 -13.59 14.65
N ILE A 238 -12.04 -12.28 14.52
CA ILE A 238 -12.98 -11.51 15.37
C ILE A 238 -14.41 -12.01 15.15
N VAL A 239 -14.85 -12.13 13.90
CA VAL A 239 -16.23 -12.52 13.59
C VAL A 239 -16.50 -13.97 14.01
N MET A 240 -15.57 -14.87 13.73
CA MET A 240 -15.69 -16.30 14.06
C MET A 240 -15.47 -16.61 15.55
N ALA A 241 -15.02 -15.65 16.36
CA ALA A 241 -14.93 -15.83 17.82
C ALA A 241 -16.30 -15.89 18.51
N HIS A 242 -17.36 -15.53 17.82
CA HIS A 242 -18.74 -15.57 18.33
C HIS A 242 -19.42 -16.90 17.95
N ASP A 243 -19.80 -17.70 18.94
CA ASP A 243 -20.35 -19.07 18.75
C ASP A 243 -21.58 -19.12 17.84
N THR A 244 -22.32 -18.02 17.74
CA THR A 244 -23.51 -17.88 16.90
C THR A 244 -23.17 -17.86 15.40
N VAL A 245 -21.98 -17.36 15.02
CA VAL A 245 -21.53 -17.26 13.63
C VAL A 245 -20.92 -18.58 13.20
N GLN A 246 -21.43 -19.14 12.11
CA GLN A 246 -21.01 -20.45 11.59
C GLN A 246 -20.12 -20.35 10.35
N GLY A 247 -20.11 -19.21 9.68
CA GLY A 247 -19.29 -18.95 8.51
C GLY A 247 -19.22 -17.47 8.19
N VAL A 248 -18.18 -17.09 7.43
CA VAL A 248 -17.95 -15.71 6.94
C VAL A 248 -17.55 -15.78 5.47
N HIS A 249 -18.26 -15.03 4.63
CA HIS A 249 -17.98 -14.93 3.20
C HIS A 249 -18.25 -13.50 2.68
N ASP A 250 -17.97 -13.26 1.41
CA ASP A 250 -18.17 -11.99 0.70
C ASP A 250 -17.57 -10.77 1.43
N LEU A 251 -16.37 -10.99 2.00
CA LEU A 251 -15.65 -9.92 2.66
C LEU A 251 -15.11 -8.91 1.64
N VAL A 252 -15.62 -7.68 1.72
CA VAL A 252 -15.14 -6.54 0.93
C VAL A 252 -14.55 -5.49 1.88
N VAL A 253 -13.35 -5.02 1.55
CA VAL A 253 -12.67 -3.97 2.32
C VAL A 253 -12.39 -2.78 1.40
N HIS A 254 -12.98 -1.63 1.73
CA HIS A 254 -12.73 -0.37 1.04
C HIS A 254 -11.74 0.49 1.83
N ASP A 255 -10.61 0.84 1.23
CA ASP A 255 -9.62 1.75 1.80
C ASP A 255 -9.90 3.20 1.39
N TYR A 256 -10.16 4.05 2.39
CA TYR A 256 -10.30 5.51 2.24
C TYR A 256 -9.09 6.26 2.78
N GLY A 257 -7.97 5.58 2.91
CA GLY A 257 -6.72 6.11 3.42
C GLY A 257 -6.37 5.53 4.79
N PRO A 258 -5.13 5.72 5.23
CA PRO A 258 -4.62 5.06 6.43
C PRO A 258 -5.47 5.30 7.68
N GLY A 259 -5.91 4.22 8.30
CA GLY A 259 -6.78 4.23 9.48
C GLY A 259 -8.24 4.60 9.18
N ARG A 260 -8.68 4.43 7.93
CA ARG A 260 -10.07 4.62 7.49
C ARG A 260 -10.44 3.54 6.50
N CYS A 261 -11.04 2.48 6.97
CA CYS A 261 -11.59 1.43 6.12
C CYS A 261 -13.08 1.23 6.38
N MET A 262 -13.76 0.74 5.36
CA MET A 262 -15.13 0.26 5.44
C MET A 262 -15.12 -1.21 5.06
N ILE A 263 -15.83 -2.01 5.86
CA ILE A 263 -15.92 -3.45 5.69
C ILE A 263 -17.38 -3.79 5.46
N SER A 264 -17.65 -4.61 4.46
CA SER A 264 -18.90 -5.34 4.36
C SER A 264 -18.59 -6.83 4.26
N LEU A 265 -19.34 -7.65 4.96
CA LEU A 265 -19.22 -9.09 4.92
C LEU A 265 -20.56 -9.75 5.20
N HIS A 266 -20.63 -11.02 4.89
CA HIS A 266 -21.77 -11.88 5.22
C HIS A 266 -21.38 -12.82 6.35
N ALA A 267 -22.29 -13.01 7.32
CA ALA A 267 -22.16 -13.94 8.44
C ALA A 267 -23.26 -14.98 8.39
N GLU A 268 -22.89 -16.24 8.27
CA GLU A 268 -23.84 -17.36 8.34
C GLU A 268 -24.29 -17.55 9.80
N VAL A 269 -25.61 -17.47 10.05
CA VAL A 269 -26.22 -17.64 11.38
C VAL A 269 -27.33 -18.70 11.34
N PRO A 270 -27.71 -19.35 12.48
CA PRO A 270 -28.78 -20.35 12.51
C PRO A 270 -30.14 -19.79 12.08
N ALA A 271 -30.80 -20.42 11.10
CA ALA A 271 -32.09 -19.98 10.57
C ALA A 271 -33.25 -20.01 11.60
N HIS A 272 -33.14 -20.83 12.64
CA HIS A 272 -34.18 -21.02 13.65
C HIS A 272 -33.88 -20.30 14.99
N GLY A 273 -32.86 -19.42 15.01
CA GLY A 273 -32.56 -18.58 16.18
C GLY A 273 -33.54 -17.41 16.35
N ASP A 274 -33.56 -16.81 17.55
CA ASP A 274 -34.27 -15.55 17.78
C ASP A 274 -33.59 -14.43 16.99
N ILE A 275 -34.33 -13.77 16.12
CA ILE A 275 -33.79 -12.73 15.22
C ILE A 275 -33.22 -11.54 16.01
N MET A 276 -33.82 -11.22 17.17
CA MET A 276 -33.34 -10.09 18.00
C MET A 276 -32.03 -10.43 18.69
N GLU A 277 -31.89 -11.69 19.15
CA GLU A 277 -30.63 -12.18 19.74
C GLU A 277 -29.52 -12.23 18.68
N MET A 278 -29.82 -12.73 17.48
CA MET A 278 -28.86 -12.76 16.37
C MET A 278 -28.43 -11.33 15.99
N HIS A 279 -29.37 -10.41 15.89
CA HIS A 279 -29.07 -9.01 15.58
C HIS A 279 -28.16 -8.37 16.65
N ASP A 280 -28.43 -8.63 17.94
CA ASP A 280 -27.59 -8.10 19.03
C ASP A 280 -26.14 -8.63 18.95
N VAL A 281 -25.95 -9.89 18.60
CA VAL A 281 -24.64 -10.48 18.37
C VAL A 281 -23.91 -9.78 17.22
N ILE A 282 -24.59 -9.59 16.08
CA ILE A 282 -24.01 -8.90 14.92
C ILE A 282 -23.65 -7.44 15.24
N ASP A 283 -24.51 -6.70 15.91
CA ASP A 283 -24.25 -5.31 16.32
C ASP A 283 -23.02 -5.22 17.26
N ASN A 284 -22.84 -6.22 18.13
CA ASN A 284 -21.67 -6.30 19.00
C ASN A 284 -20.40 -6.63 18.20
N ILE A 285 -20.46 -7.50 17.19
CA ILE A 285 -19.33 -7.78 16.29
C ILE A 285 -18.93 -6.52 15.50
N GLU A 286 -19.92 -5.78 14.94
CA GLU A 286 -19.64 -4.52 14.22
C GLU A 286 -18.95 -3.50 15.12
N LYS A 287 -19.36 -3.37 16.39
CA LYS A 287 -18.71 -2.50 17.39
C LYS A 287 -17.29 -2.97 17.70
N GLU A 288 -17.09 -4.28 17.88
CA GLU A 288 -15.77 -4.85 18.16
C GLU A 288 -14.79 -4.61 17.01
N LEU A 289 -15.23 -4.79 15.76
CA LEU A 289 -14.46 -4.47 14.56
C LEU A 289 -14.10 -2.98 14.52
N ALA A 290 -15.06 -2.10 14.84
CA ALA A 290 -14.84 -0.66 14.86
C ALA A 290 -13.82 -0.25 15.93
N GLU A 291 -13.85 -0.85 17.12
CA GLU A 291 -12.95 -0.55 18.24
C GLU A 291 -11.54 -1.09 18.02
N LYS A 292 -11.42 -2.34 17.55
CA LYS A 292 -10.13 -3.01 17.40
C LYS A 292 -9.39 -2.60 16.13
N LEU A 293 -10.12 -2.49 14.99
CA LEU A 293 -9.52 -2.26 13.68
C LEU A 293 -9.69 -0.83 13.17
N HIS A 294 -10.45 0.01 13.88
CA HIS A 294 -10.80 1.37 13.44
C HIS A 294 -11.49 1.40 12.07
N CYS A 295 -12.27 0.37 11.75
CA CYS A 295 -13.03 0.20 10.52
C CYS A 295 -14.52 0.40 10.79
N GLN A 296 -15.25 0.96 9.83
CA GLN A 296 -16.70 0.91 9.85
C GLN A 296 -17.15 -0.39 9.20
N ALA A 297 -17.81 -1.27 9.95
CA ALA A 297 -18.28 -2.56 9.46
C ALA A 297 -19.80 -2.56 9.26
N VAL A 298 -20.25 -3.30 8.23
CA VAL A 298 -21.65 -3.67 8.02
C VAL A 298 -21.69 -5.17 7.73
N ILE A 299 -22.46 -5.91 8.53
CA ILE A 299 -22.55 -7.36 8.42
C ILE A 299 -23.96 -7.76 7.98
N HIS A 300 -24.04 -8.44 6.84
CA HIS A 300 -25.27 -9.08 6.38
C HIS A 300 -25.44 -10.43 7.06
N MET A 301 -26.62 -10.69 7.64
CA MET A 301 -26.93 -11.98 8.24
C MET A 301 -27.48 -12.94 7.20
N ASP A 302 -26.84 -14.09 7.02
CA ASP A 302 -27.33 -15.18 6.15
C ASP A 302 -27.84 -16.34 6.99
N PRO A 303 -29.17 -16.52 7.12
CA PRO A 303 -29.74 -17.60 7.88
C PRO A 303 -29.52 -18.95 7.18
N ILE A 304 -28.80 -19.88 7.83
CA ILE A 304 -28.57 -21.24 7.32
C ILE A 304 -29.27 -22.29 8.19
N VAL A 305 -29.78 -23.33 7.55
CA VAL A 305 -30.38 -24.47 8.24
C VAL A 305 -29.26 -25.42 8.65
N THR A 306 -29.00 -25.58 9.93
CA THR A 306 -27.90 -26.37 10.49
C THR A 306 -28.33 -27.69 11.17
N ASP A 307 -29.59 -27.80 11.48
CA ASP A 307 -30.20 -28.91 12.21
C ASP A 307 -30.61 -30.09 11.32
N ASP A 308 -30.55 -29.96 10.00
CA ASP A 308 -30.74 -31.10 9.08
C ASP A 308 -29.39 -31.73 8.72
N ALA A 309 -29.11 -32.89 9.32
CA ALA A 309 -27.89 -33.63 9.08
C ALA A 309 -27.70 -34.00 7.58
N SER A 310 -28.78 -34.16 6.81
CA SER A 310 -28.73 -34.50 5.38
C SER A 310 -28.19 -33.29 4.55
N VAL A 311 -28.57 -32.06 4.90
CA VAL A 311 -28.09 -30.84 4.28
C VAL A 311 -26.61 -30.69 4.52
N GLY A 312 -26.14 -30.89 5.77
CA GLY A 312 -24.73 -30.81 6.12
C GLY A 312 -23.84 -31.85 5.43
N VAL A 313 -24.34 -33.07 5.21
CA VAL A 313 -23.62 -34.08 4.45
C VAL A 313 -23.52 -33.68 2.97
N LEU A 314 -24.63 -33.21 2.41
CA LEU A 314 -24.69 -32.81 0.99
C LEU A 314 -23.82 -31.57 0.71
N ARG A 315 -23.82 -30.57 1.61
CA ARG A 315 -22.92 -29.41 1.53
C ARG A 315 -21.46 -29.84 1.42
N ARG A 316 -21.03 -30.80 2.27
CA ARG A 316 -19.64 -31.30 2.20
C ARG A 316 -19.36 -32.04 0.89
N GLN A 317 -20.30 -32.84 0.38
CA GLN A 317 -20.15 -33.52 -0.89
C GLN A 317 -20.02 -32.54 -2.06
N ILE A 318 -20.84 -31.49 -2.08
CA ILE A 318 -20.77 -30.46 -3.11
C ILE A 318 -19.47 -29.64 -3.00
N ALA A 319 -19.00 -29.34 -1.79
CA ALA A 319 -17.69 -28.69 -1.60
C ALA A 319 -16.56 -29.52 -2.21
N GLU A 320 -16.57 -30.85 -2.05
CA GLU A 320 -15.56 -31.73 -2.67
C GLU A 320 -15.72 -31.83 -4.21
N VAL A 321 -16.94 -31.72 -4.72
CA VAL A 321 -17.20 -31.67 -6.17
C VAL A 321 -16.64 -30.37 -6.75
N VAL A 322 -16.85 -29.25 -6.10
CA VAL A 322 -16.35 -27.93 -6.55
C VAL A 322 -14.83 -27.88 -6.55
N LYS A 323 -14.16 -28.50 -5.58
CA LYS A 323 -12.70 -28.64 -5.56
C LYS A 323 -12.11 -29.45 -6.74
N GLN A 324 -12.92 -30.27 -7.44
CA GLN A 324 -12.46 -30.94 -8.67
C GLN A 324 -12.30 -29.97 -9.84
N VAL A 325 -12.99 -28.83 -9.81
CA VAL A 325 -12.86 -27.77 -10.81
C VAL A 325 -11.59 -26.95 -10.60
N ASP A 326 -11.35 -26.52 -9.37
CA ASP A 326 -10.08 -25.96 -8.86
C ASP A 326 -9.96 -26.29 -7.36
N PRO A 327 -8.84 -26.87 -6.90
CA PRO A 327 -8.68 -27.27 -5.48
C PRO A 327 -8.82 -26.16 -4.45
N ARG A 328 -8.72 -24.91 -4.89
CA ARG A 328 -8.82 -23.72 -4.03
C ARG A 328 -10.24 -23.14 -3.97
N MET A 329 -11.16 -23.64 -4.80
CA MET A 329 -12.55 -23.17 -4.76
C MET A 329 -13.22 -23.53 -3.43
N THR A 330 -14.04 -22.61 -2.95
CA THR A 330 -14.90 -22.79 -1.78
C THR A 330 -16.36 -22.56 -2.14
N ILE A 331 -17.28 -23.02 -1.30
CA ILE A 331 -18.72 -22.75 -1.45
C ILE A 331 -19.27 -22.09 -0.20
N HIS A 332 -20.26 -21.23 -0.39
CA HIS A 332 -21.03 -20.62 0.69
C HIS A 332 -22.52 -20.49 0.31
N ASP A 333 -23.34 -20.06 1.24
CA ASP A 333 -24.80 -19.87 1.10
C ASP A 333 -25.52 -21.10 0.54
N PHE A 334 -25.12 -22.31 1.02
CA PHE A 334 -25.65 -23.56 0.53
C PHE A 334 -27.08 -23.80 1.03
N ARG A 335 -28.01 -23.93 0.10
CA ARG A 335 -29.44 -24.22 0.37
C ARG A 335 -29.90 -25.38 -0.49
N MET A 336 -30.78 -26.19 0.05
CA MET A 336 -31.40 -27.32 -0.64
C MET A 336 -32.92 -27.11 -0.76
N VAL A 337 -33.42 -27.17 -1.98
CA VAL A 337 -34.89 -27.12 -2.24
C VAL A 337 -35.31 -28.42 -2.87
N GLN A 338 -35.95 -29.25 -2.08
CA GLN A 338 -36.42 -30.60 -2.51
C GLN A 338 -37.74 -30.45 -3.26
N GLY A 339 -37.78 -30.87 -4.52
CA GLY A 339 -38.97 -30.98 -5.33
C GLY A 339 -39.43 -32.45 -5.50
N THR A 340 -40.55 -32.68 -6.16
CA THR A 340 -41.11 -34.02 -6.40
C THR A 340 -40.34 -34.79 -7.47
N THR A 341 -39.69 -34.14 -8.40
CA THR A 341 -38.97 -34.76 -9.53
C THR A 341 -37.45 -34.50 -9.48
N HIS A 342 -37.01 -33.47 -8.81
CA HIS A 342 -35.61 -33.07 -8.71
C HIS A 342 -35.35 -32.24 -7.45
N THR A 343 -34.12 -32.14 -7.07
CA THR A 343 -33.66 -31.29 -5.95
C THR A 343 -32.74 -30.20 -6.45
N ASN A 344 -33.08 -28.95 -6.19
CA ASN A 344 -32.22 -27.81 -6.48
C ASN A 344 -31.22 -27.61 -5.34
N LEU A 345 -29.96 -27.58 -5.69
CA LEU A 345 -28.86 -27.22 -4.80
C LEU A 345 -28.42 -25.80 -5.19
N ILE A 346 -28.74 -24.86 -4.32
CA ILE A 346 -28.48 -23.44 -4.51
C ILE A 346 -27.26 -23.08 -3.68
N PHE A 347 -26.24 -22.53 -4.27
CA PHE A 347 -25.03 -22.11 -3.57
C PHE A 347 -24.18 -21.19 -4.42
N ASP A 348 -23.33 -20.41 -3.78
CA ASP A 348 -22.32 -19.61 -4.42
C ASP A 348 -20.96 -20.28 -4.31
N ALA A 349 -20.10 -20.08 -5.31
CA ALA A 349 -18.78 -20.71 -5.39
C ALA A 349 -17.72 -19.65 -5.72
N VAL A 350 -16.66 -19.60 -4.92
CA VAL A 350 -15.57 -18.63 -5.09
C VAL A 350 -14.49 -19.25 -5.96
N LEU A 351 -14.21 -18.60 -7.10
CA LEU A 351 -13.16 -18.97 -8.05
C LEU A 351 -11.96 -18.04 -7.89
N PRO A 352 -10.75 -18.57 -7.61
CA PRO A 352 -9.54 -17.74 -7.56
C PRO A 352 -9.25 -17.05 -8.90
N PHE A 353 -8.80 -15.80 -8.88
CA PHE A 353 -8.39 -15.06 -10.10
C PHE A 353 -7.30 -15.80 -10.90
N SER A 354 -6.47 -16.58 -10.23
CA SER A 354 -5.39 -17.36 -10.84
C SER A 354 -5.82 -18.74 -11.39
N SER A 355 -7.13 -19.07 -11.41
CA SER A 355 -7.63 -20.36 -11.86
C SER A 355 -7.46 -20.63 -13.35
N GLY A 356 -7.34 -19.56 -14.18
CA GLY A 356 -7.30 -19.69 -15.65
C GLY A 356 -8.63 -20.07 -16.31
N LYS A 357 -9.71 -20.27 -15.53
CA LYS A 357 -11.09 -20.46 -16.00
C LYS A 357 -11.90 -19.19 -15.81
N THR A 358 -12.92 -18.97 -16.64
CA THR A 358 -13.91 -17.93 -16.36
C THR A 358 -14.98 -18.43 -15.40
N PRO A 359 -15.69 -17.54 -14.67
CA PRO A 359 -16.80 -17.92 -13.80
C PRO A 359 -17.85 -18.79 -14.52
N GLU A 360 -18.17 -18.47 -15.78
CA GLU A 360 -19.15 -19.21 -16.58
C GLU A 360 -18.67 -20.63 -16.89
N GLN A 361 -17.39 -20.80 -17.23
CA GLN A 361 -16.79 -22.13 -17.48
C GLN A 361 -16.79 -22.98 -16.20
N ALA A 362 -16.45 -22.38 -15.06
CA ALA A 362 -16.47 -23.07 -13.77
C ALA A 362 -17.90 -23.48 -13.39
N ALA A 363 -18.87 -22.58 -13.56
CA ALA A 363 -20.29 -22.86 -13.27
C ALA A 363 -20.83 -24.03 -14.14
N GLU A 364 -20.47 -24.07 -15.40
CA GLU A 364 -20.92 -25.12 -16.32
C GLU A 364 -20.33 -26.49 -15.94
N GLU A 365 -19.06 -26.50 -15.55
CA GLU A 365 -18.37 -27.70 -15.07
C GLU A 365 -18.94 -28.18 -13.73
N ILE A 366 -19.22 -27.28 -12.78
CA ILE A 366 -19.89 -27.59 -11.53
C ILE A 366 -21.26 -28.24 -11.77
N ARG A 367 -22.10 -27.63 -12.61
CA ARG A 367 -23.43 -28.19 -12.96
C ARG A 367 -23.33 -29.59 -13.52
N ARG A 368 -22.33 -29.84 -14.37
CA ARG A 368 -22.07 -31.17 -14.93
C ARG A 368 -21.69 -32.17 -13.86
N LEU A 369 -20.76 -31.83 -12.97
CA LEU A 369 -20.26 -32.71 -11.92
C LEU A 369 -21.35 -33.02 -10.87
N VAL A 370 -22.14 -32.04 -10.47
CA VAL A 370 -23.27 -32.20 -9.55
C VAL A 370 -24.31 -33.16 -10.13
N ARG A 371 -24.61 -33.04 -11.43
CA ARG A 371 -25.54 -33.98 -12.11
C ARG A 371 -24.99 -35.43 -12.18
N GLN A 372 -23.67 -35.60 -12.22
CA GLN A 372 -23.03 -36.92 -12.17
C GLN A 372 -23.11 -37.57 -10.78
N LEU A 373 -23.14 -36.75 -9.71
CA LEU A 373 -23.28 -37.24 -8.34
C LEU A 373 -24.64 -37.87 -8.11
N ASN A 374 -25.71 -37.26 -8.62
CA ASN A 374 -27.07 -37.81 -8.66
C ASN A 374 -27.84 -37.12 -9.79
N GLY A 375 -28.42 -37.91 -10.70
CA GLY A 375 -29.15 -37.41 -11.86
C GLY A 375 -30.36 -36.50 -11.54
N THR A 376 -30.85 -36.53 -10.30
CA THR A 376 -31.93 -35.66 -9.81
C THR A 376 -31.44 -34.35 -9.20
N TYR A 377 -30.13 -34.14 -9.02
CA TYR A 377 -29.57 -32.92 -8.47
C TYR A 377 -29.30 -31.86 -9.58
N PHE A 378 -29.76 -30.65 -9.33
CA PHE A 378 -29.57 -29.51 -10.21
C PHE A 378 -28.87 -28.38 -9.43
N ALA A 379 -27.65 -28.06 -9.85
CA ALA A 379 -26.93 -26.94 -9.25
C ALA A 379 -27.43 -25.61 -9.84
N VAL A 380 -27.95 -24.78 -8.95
CA VAL A 380 -28.20 -23.35 -9.19
C VAL A 380 -27.01 -22.63 -8.54
N VAL A 381 -25.95 -22.46 -9.31
CA VAL A 381 -24.68 -21.93 -8.81
C VAL A 381 -24.36 -20.58 -9.43
N THR A 382 -24.01 -19.61 -8.59
CA THR A 382 -23.33 -18.37 -8.94
C THR A 382 -21.83 -18.58 -8.70
N VAL A 383 -20.99 -18.22 -9.66
CA VAL A 383 -19.52 -18.30 -9.48
C VAL A 383 -18.97 -16.88 -9.55
N GLU A 384 -18.23 -16.51 -8.54
CA GLU A 384 -17.65 -15.19 -8.40
C GLU A 384 -16.16 -15.25 -7.99
N HIS A 385 -15.48 -14.11 -8.03
CA HIS A 385 -14.11 -13.98 -7.55
C HIS A 385 -14.11 -13.38 -6.15
N SER A 386 -13.21 -13.87 -5.28
CA SER A 386 -12.98 -13.25 -3.98
C SER A 386 -12.36 -11.86 -4.14
N TYR A 387 -12.80 -10.92 -3.31
CA TYR A 387 -12.22 -9.58 -3.23
C TYR A 387 -11.01 -9.53 -2.27
N THR A 388 -10.69 -10.66 -1.61
CA THR A 388 -9.68 -10.72 -0.54
C THR A 388 -8.56 -11.72 -0.82
N ASP A 389 -8.57 -12.41 -1.95
CA ASP A 389 -7.55 -13.39 -2.35
C ASP A 389 -6.38 -12.77 -3.12
#